data_5fc41c0df371c3ae4fb6e3511cec0691
#
_entry.id   5fc41c0df371c3ae4fb6e3511cec0691
#
_cell.length_a   1.000
_cell.length_b   1.000
_cell.length_c   1.000
_cell.angle_alpha   90.00
_cell.angle_beta   90.00
_cell.angle_gamma   90.00
#
_symmetry.space_group_name_H-M   'P 1'
#
loop_
_entity.id
_entity.type
_entity.pdbx_description
1 polymer ?
#
loop_
_entity_poly.entity_id
_entity_poly.type
_entity_poly.pdbx_seq_one_letter_code
_entity_poly.pdbx_strand_id
1 'polypeptide(L)'
;MYIIWFPEVLFLGGIVRKNILNMILFVGALSVAVIILISLGCSKKEYPPADLVLLNGDIYTVDPDNPEAKALVVRGNKIEAVCERDKDARKYIGDGTRVIDLEGRFVLPGIIDGHVHFHRAGSLLNDANLMTVSDEEGLKKEISRVVGILDEGEWVTGGLWGAYEEWALGDAGEERLEKKEVWKPDRWMIDDLTPNNPCLLCRYDYKMWLANTAALKAVGLEKARLEGMEVGKDGRPTGIVYRPSPAFDKLVKARKPKSHKRLLDENRVALRALSEAGIVEIHDIASPTQTQRFVELQENGELTCRVWLRPDLSRGAKLKEEGLTMGLHPKTKKKDMWLRYGALKGYIDGIMGTHGALFFKPYDDQPENYGHWRRHTSDDSEFKEGNMEKMYNLVKVGLEAGFVPNVHAIGTRGVAEMLDLYERLKEEGIDLEGFRIIHAQVIRSQDFPRFKALNVIAEVNPYHISDDMRWMEERIGHERCKGAYAFKSLLDNGTILTFGSDWPGTSAALYRMHPKYLIYAAVARKTVKGTPEEGWFPEQRISVEEAIKAYTINNAYAAFEDDIRGSLEVGKLADITVFDRNLIEIPEDDILNAEVCYTFIDGKIVFEKK
;
A
#
# COMPACT_ATOMS: atom_id res chain seq x y z
N MET A 1 38.09 -100.48 48.68
CA MET A 1 36.98 -100.33 49.65
C MET A 1 36.65 -98.87 49.79
N TYR A 2 35.46 -98.53 49.73
CA TYR A 2 34.70 -97.31 49.76
C TYR A 2 34.33 -96.68 48.45
N ILE A 3 33.08 -96.92 48.14
CA ILE A 3 32.17 -96.32 47.15
C ILE A 3 31.80 -94.91 47.71
N ILE A 4 31.89 -93.88 46.85
CA ILE A 4 31.17 -92.65 47.09
C ILE A 4 30.32 -92.36 45.86
N TRP A 5 29.03 -92.33 46.06
CA TRP A 5 27.95 -92.11 45.10
C TRP A 5 27.74 -90.62 44.92
N PHE A 6 27.66 -90.11 43.67
CA PHE A 6 27.28 -88.73 43.34
C PHE A 6 25.95 -88.73 42.60
N PRO A 7 24.88 -88.26 43.20
CA PRO A 7 23.62 -88.11 42.50
C PRO A 7 23.22 -86.65 42.22
N GLU A 8 24.13 -85.70 41.88
CA GLU A 8 23.75 -84.28 41.73
C GLU A 8 23.97 -83.70 40.34
N VAL A 9 24.47 -84.38 39.33
CA VAL A 9 24.81 -83.86 38.00
C VAL A 9 23.63 -83.82 37.07
N LEU A 10 22.52 -84.47 37.31
CA LEU A 10 21.36 -84.53 36.41
C LEU A 10 20.34 -83.40 36.57
N PHE A 11 20.38 -82.65 37.69
CA PHE A 11 19.41 -81.54 37.90
C PHE A 11 19.88 -80.20 37.32
N LEU A 12 21.16 -79.94 37.20
CA LEU A 12 21.71 -78.68 36.64
C LEU A 12 21.55 -78.58 35.08
N GLY A 13 21.57 -79.69 34.35
CA GLY A 13 21.42 -79.72 32.94
C GLY A 13 20.01 -79.27 32.42
N GLY A 14 18.98 -79.55 33.25
CA GLY A 14 17.59 -79.16 32.92
C GLY A 14 17.32 -77.66 33.12
N ILE A 15 17.89 -77.10 34.18
CA ILE A 15 17.72 -75.65 34.48
C ILE A 15 18.50 -74.78 33.51
N VAL A 16 19.71 -75.16 33.11
CA VAL A 16 20.54 -74.41 32.14
C VAL A 16 19.90 -74.47 30.76
N ARG A 17 19.36 -75.63 30.31
CA ARG A 17 18.63 -75.72 29.01
C ARG A 17 17.33 -74.90 28.99
N LYS A 18 16.60 -74.84 30.11
CA LYS A 18 15.36 -74.06 30.19
C LYS A 18 15.64 -72.57 30.19
N ASN A 19 16.71 -72.12 30.84
CA ASN A 19 17.14 -70.73 30.86
C ASN A 19 17.69 -70.28 29.49
N ILE A 20 18.46 -71.11 28.80
CA ILE A 20 18.94 -70.85 27.44
C ILE A 20 17.76 -70.77 26.45
N LEU A 21 16.78 -71.67 26.54
CA LEU A 21 15.60 -71.67 25.71
C LEU A 21 14.74 -70.41 25.94
N ASN A 22 14.55 -70.00 27.21
CA ASN A 22 13.85 -68.77 27.55
C ASN A 22 14.60 -67.53 27.08
N MET A 23 15.92 -67.53 27.15
CA MET A 23 16.75 -66.43 26.64
C MET A 23 16.68 -66.30 25.12
N ILE A 24 16.69 -67.45 24.39
CA ILE A 24 16.51 -67.48 22.91
C ILE A 24 15.10 -67.00 22.52
N LEU A 25 14.06 -67.40 23.25
CA LEU A 25 12.69 -66.94 23.05
C LEU A 25 12.53 -65.47 23.35
N PHE A 26 13.18 -64.96 24.40
CA PHE A 26 13.15 -63.54 24.77
C PHE A 26 13.91 -62.66 23.77
N VAL A 27 15.08 -63.11 23.30
CA VAL A 27 15.84 -62.40 22.23
C VAL A 27 15.08 -62.48 20.91
N GLY A 28 14.45 -63.60 20.59
CA GLY A 28 13.59 -63.73 19.40
C GLY A 28 12.36 -62.81 19.46
N ALA A 29 11.68 -62.75 20.63
CA ALA A 29 10.55 -61.85 20.84
C ALA A 29 10.97 -60.37 20.79
N LEU A 30 12.15 -60.02 21.36
CA LEU A 30 12.69 -58.66 21.28
C LEU A 30 13.06 -58.28 19.83
N SER A 31 13.66 -59.21 19.08
CA SER A 31 13.99 -58.99 17.66
C SER A 31 12.73 -58.79 16.79
N VAL A 32 11.69 -59.56 17.03
CA VAL A 32 10.38 -59.42 16.33
C VAL A 32 9.71 -58.12 16.74
N ALA A 33 9.76 -57.71 18.03
CA ALA A 33 9.22 -56.43 18.48
C ALA A 33 9.98 -55.22 17.90
N VAL A 34 11.30 -55.30 17.74
CA VAL A 34 12.13 -54.29 17.07
C VAL A 34 11.83 -54.22 15.58
N ILE A 35 11.65 -55.37 14.92
CA ILE A 35 11.26 -55.39 13.48
C ILE A 35 9.86 -54.83 13.31
N ILE A 36 8.89 -55.14 14.20
CA ILE A 36 7.54 -54.56 14.15
C ILE A 36 7.60 -53.05 14.46
N LEU A 37 8.39 -52.60 15.40
CA LEU A 37 8.60 -51.15 15.70
C LEU A 37 9.26 -50.42 14.52
N ILE A 38 10.23 -51.05 13.85
CA ILE A 38 10.85 -50.50 12.65
C ILE A 38 9.86 -50.49 11.46
N SER A 39 9.03 -51.51 11.29
CA SER A 39 8.01 -51.55 10.25
C SER A 39 6.80 -50.66 10.53
N LEU A 40 6.45 -50.40 11.78
CA LEU A 40 5.43 -49.43 12.18
C LEU A 40 5.96 -47.98 12.15
N GLY A 41 7.29 -47.76 12.27
CA GLY A 41 7.95 -46.45 12.17
C GLY A 41 8.15 -45.97 10.72
N CYS A 42 8.00 -46.88 9.73
CA CYS A 42 8.12 -46.56 8.30
C CYS A 42 6.75 -46.47 7.61
N SER A 43 5.76 -45.81 8.21
CA SER A 43 4.64 -45.32 7.38
C SER A 43 5.23 -44.30 6.41
N LYS A 44 5.25 -44.58 5.12
CA LYS A 44 5.54 -43.58 4.10
C LYS A 44 4.61 -42.41 4.39
N LYS A 45 5.20 -41.24 4.78
CA LYS A 45 4.43 -40.03 4.93
C LYS A 45 3.80 -39.74 3.56
N GLU A 46 2.50 -39.97 3.44
CA GLU A 46 1.77 -39.62 2.22
C GLU A 46 1.72 -38.10 2.14
N TYR A 47 2.10 -37.57 0.99
CA TYR A 47 2.01 -36.16 0.64
C TYR A 47 0.84 -36.02 -0.34
N PRO A 48 -0.37 -35.63 0.12
CA PRO A 48 -1.49 -35.41 -0.79
C PRO A 48 -1.09 -34.37 -1.86
N PRO A 49 -1.58 -34.51 -3.11
CA PRO A 49 -1.30 -33.55 -4.17
C PRO A 49 -1.66 -32.12 -3.76
N ALA A 50 -0.78 -31.18 -4.05
CA ALA A 50 -1.01 -29.75 -3.86
C ALA A 50 -1.72 -29.14 -5.08
N ASP A 51 -2.29 -27.95 -4.93
CA ASP A 51 -2.89 -27.20 -6.04
C ASP A 51 -1.81 -26.47 -6.85
N LEU A 52 -0.79 -25.93 -6.16
CA LEU A 52 0.32 -25.19 -6.77
C LEU A 52 1.64 -25.56 -6.08
N VAL A 53 2.68 -25.76 -6.88
CA VAL A 53 4.06 -25.92 -6.41
C VAL A 53 4.95 -24.94 -7.17
N LEU A 54 5.61 -24.05 -6.44
CA LEU A 54 6.61 -23.12 -6.94
C LEU A 54 7.99 -23.72 -6.68
N LEU A 55 8.80 -23.89 -7.71
CA LEU A 55 10.14 -24.51 -7.66
C LEU A 55 11.20 -23.51 -8.08
N ASN A 56 12.45 -23.78 -7.69
CA ASN A 56 13.62 -23.03 -8.14
C ASN A 56 13.47 -21.53 -7.93
N GLY A 57 12.94 -21.13 -6.75
CA GLY A 57 12.80 -19.74 -6.35
C GLY A 57 13.99 -19.27 -5.50
N ASP A 58 14.19 -17.98 -5.45
CA ASP A 58 14.98 -17.29 -4.45
C ASP A 58 14.02 -16.62 -3.48
N ILE A 59 13.69 -17.32 -2.37
CA ILE A 59 12.54 -17.00 -1.54
C ILE A 59 12.99 -16.36 -0.22
N TYR A 60 12.62 -15.10 -0.02
CA TYR A 60 12.71 -14.42 1.26
C TYR A 60 11.36 -14.48 1.97
N THR A 61 11.29 -15.28 3.02
CA THR A 61 10.01 -15.63 3.67
C THR A 61 9.46 -14.57 4.62
N VAL A 62 10.33 -13.68 5.11
CA VAL A 62 10.05 -12.74 6.22
C VAL A 62 9.76 -13.48 7.56
N ASP A 63 9.95 -14.79 7.60
CA ASP A 63 9.93 -15.59 8.82
C ASP A 63 11.32 -15.56 9.46
N PRO A 64 11.49 -15.07 10.71
CA PRO A 64 12.80 -15.00 11.36
C PRO A 64 13.39 -16.38 11.65
N ASP A 65 12.57 -17.41 11.80
CA ASP A 65 13.01 -18.77 12.11
C ASP A 65 13.42 -19.53 10.84
N ASN A 66 12.93 -19.13 9.66
CA ASN A 66 13.22 -19.76 8.37
C ASN A 66 13.25 -18.70 7.25
N PRO A 67 14.23 -17.78 7.26
CA PRO A 67 14.20 -16.58 6.40
C PRO A 67 14.35 -16.85 4.90
N GLU A 68 14.90 -18.02 4.51
CA GLU A 68 15.19 -18.37 3.12
C GLU A 68 14.60 -19.72 2.75
N ALA A 69 14.12 -19.84 1.50
CA ALA A 69 13.63 -21.09 0.94
C ALA A 69 13.92 -21.16 -0.57
N LYS A 70 13.66 -22.33 -1.18
CA LYS A 70 13.81 -22.55 -2.62
C LYS A 70 12.50 -22.96 -3.30
N ALA A 71 11.54 -23.48 -2.54
CA ALA A 71 10.26 -23.88 -3.09
C ALA A 71 9.11 -23.67 -2.11
N LEU A 72 7.91 -23.41 -2.65
CA LEU A 72 6.66 -23.29 -1.90
C LEU A 72 5.63 -24.29 -2.41
N VAL A 73 4.85 -24.82 -1.48
CA VAL A 73 3.72 -25.70 -1.77
C VAL A 73 2.44 -25.03 -1.27
N VAL A 74 1.43 -24.96 -2.13
CA VAL A 74 0.15 -24.31 -1.80
C VAL A 74 -0.98 -25.31 -1.96
N ARG A 75 -1.87 -25.36 -0.96
CA ARG A 75 -3.11 -26.14 -0.99
C ARG A 75 -4.28 -25.26 -0.59
N GLY A 76 -5.30 -25.23 -1.44
CA GLY A 76 -6.39 -24.27 -1.30
C GLY A 76 -5.86 -22.85 -1.38
N ASN A 77 -6.07 -22.09 -0.33
CA ASN A 77 -5.59 -20.71 -0.24
C ASN A 77 -4.40 -20.53 0.74
N LYS A 78 -3.79 -21.65 1.19
CA LYS A 78 -2.77 -21.63 2.24
C LYS A 78 -1.45 -22.23 1.78
N ILE A 79 -0.38 -21.76 2.39
CA ILE A 79 0.95 -22.36 2.28
C ILE A 79 0.93 -23.68 3.07
N GLU A 80 1.14 -24.79 2.38
CA GLU A 80 1.21 -26.15 2.94
C GLU A 80 2.63 -26.50 3.38
N ALA A 81 3.63 -26.05 2.61
CA ALA A 81 5.04 -26.26 2.95
C ALA A 81 5.93 -25.15 2.40
N VAL A 82 6.97 -24.81 3.16
CA VAL A 82 8.10 -23.97 2.79
C VAL A 82 9.33 -24.89 2.76
N CYS A 83 9.99 -25.01 1.62
CA CYS A 83 11.01 -26.02 1.40
C CYS A 83 12.37 -25.39 1.06
N GLU A 84 13.43 -25.79 1.79
CA GLU A 84 14.80 -25.43 1.48
C GLU A 84 15.31 -26.02 0.14
N ARG A 85 14.66 -27.05 -0.37
CA ARG A 85 15.06 -27.75 -1.59
C ARG A 85 13.84 -28.17 -2.41
N ASP A 86 13.93 -28.05 -3.71
CA ASP A 86 12.90 -28.45 -4.67
C ASP A 86 12.44 -29.89 -4.51
N LYS A 87 13.37 -30.82 -4.23
CA LYS A 87 13.04 -32.25 -4.08
C LYS A 87 12.02 -32.52 -2.97
N ASP A 88 11.96 -31.64 -1.97
CA ASP A 88 11.04 -31.78 -0.86
C ASP A 88 9.65 -31.27 -1.25
N ALA A 89 9.55 -30.20 -2.04
CA ALA A 89 8.31 -29.72 -2.62
C ALA A 89 7.74 -30.67 -3.71
N ARG A 90 8.61 -31.31 -4.49
CA ARG A 90 8.20 -32.26 -5.55
C ARG A 90 7.40 -33.46 -5.02
N LYS A 91 7.48 -33.76 -3.72
CA LYS A 91 6.69 -34.83 -3.07
C LYS A 91 5.19 -34.55 -3.07
N TYR A 92 4.80 -33.29 -3.24
CA TYR A 92 3.40 -32.83 -3.26
C TYR A 92 2.83 -32.72 -4.69
N ILE A 93 3.63 -33.04 -5.72
CA ILE A 93 3.17 -32.99 -7.11
C ILE A 93 2.39 -34.26 -7.42
N GLY A 94 1.18 -34.10 -7.92
CA GLY A 94 0.30 -35.18 -8.39
C GLY A 94 -0.65 -34.70 -9.48
N ASP A 95 -1.66 -35.50 -9.78
CA ASP A 95 -2.66 -35.14 -10.79
C ASP A 95 -3.36 -33.82 -10.42
N GLY A 96 -3.37 -32.87 -11.35
CA GLY A 96 -3.97 -31.54 -11.17
C GLY A 96 -3.08 -30.51 -10.53
N THR A 97 -1.89 -30.86 -10.03
CA THR A 97 -0.95 -29.89 -9.46
C THR A 97 -0.37 -28.97 -10.54
N ARG A 98 -0.58 -27.65 -10.41
CA ARG A 98 0.13 -26.67 -11.23
C ARG A 98 1.56 -26.54 -10.71
N VAL A 99 2.55 -26.68 -11.57
CA VAL A 99 3.97 -26.51 -11.23
C VAL A 99 4.51 -25.33 -12.00
N ILE A 100 5.15 -24.40 -11.31
CA ILE A 100 5.82 -23.22 -11.89
C ILE A 100 7.29 -23.28 -11.51
N ASP A 101 8.16 -23.30 -12.50
CA ASP A 101 9.60 -23.07 -12.33
C ASP A 101 9.85 -21.58 -12.30
N LEU A 102 10.34 -21.09 -11.19
CA LEU A 102 10.61 -19.66 -10.98
C LEU A 102 11.94 -19.20 -11.57
N GLU A 103 12.77 -20.13 -12.06
CA GLU A 103 14.05 -19.81 -12.74
C GLU A 103 14.99 -18.93 -11.91
N GLY A 104 14.97 -19.05 -10.59
CA GLY A 104 15.75 -18.25 -9.65
C GLY A 104 15.16 -16.89 -9.33
N ARG A 105 13.93 -16.58 -9.76
CA ARG A 105 13.26 -15.31 -9.46
C ARG A 105 13.04 -15.11 -7.97
N PHE A 106 13.06 -13.85 -7.57
CA PHE A 106 12.93 -13.44 -6.18
C PHE A 106 11.46 -13.45 -5.71
N VAL A 107 11.22 -14.13 -4.60
CA VAL A 107 9.88 -14.33 -4.05
C VAL A 107 9.78 -13.73 -2.67
N LEU A 108 8.74 -12.96 -2.43
CA LEU A 108 8.39 -12.43 -1.11
C LEU A 108 6.91 -12.67 -0.78
N PRO A 109 6.52 -12.48 0.51
CA PRO A 109 5.12 -12.36 0.87
C PRO A 109 4.44 -11.28 0.03
N GLY A 110 3.17 -11.46 -0.25
CA GLY A 110 2.37 -10.49 -0.97
C GLY A 110 2.46 -9.10 -0.32
N ILE A 111 2.70 -8.08 -1.13
CA ILE A 111 2.89 -6.71 -0.67
C ILE A 111 1.55 -6.11 -0.25
N ILE A 112 1.53 -5.49 0.93
CA ILE A 112 0.37 -4.82 1.51
C ILE A 112 0.64 -3.32 1.50
N ASP A 113 -0.12 -2.56 0.71
CA ASP A 113 0.00 -1.11 0.69
C ASP A 113 -0.83 -0.48 1.81
N GLY A 114 -0.13 0.01 2.83
CA GLY A 114 -0.74 0.54 4.05
C GLY A 114 -1.55 1.82 3.86
N HIS A 115 -1.52 2.51 2.70
CA HIS A 115 -2.23 3.77 2.50
C HIS A 115 -2.46 4.11 1.04
N VAL A 116 -3.72 4.08 0.61
CA VAL A 116 -4.09 4.49 -0.75
C VAL A 116 -5.38 5.31 -0.79
N HIS A 117 -5.57 6.01 -1.91
CA HIS A 117 -6.81 6.66 -2.34
C HIS A 117 -7.27 6.03 -3.65
N PHE A 118 -7.64 4.76 -3.59
CA PHE A 118 -7.89 3.86 -4.73
C PHE A 118 -8.79 4.46 -5.82
N HIS A 119 -9.95 4.99 -5.43
CA HIS A 119 -10.91 5.51 -6.42
C HIS A 119 -10.42 6.77 -7.12
N ARG A 120 -9.63 7.60 -6.43
CA ARG A 120 -8.99 8.75 -7.03
C ARG A 120 -7.92 8.32 -8.02
N ALA A 121 -7.14 7.31 -7.68
CA ALA A 121 -6.13 6.75 -8.55
C ALA A 121 -6.74 6.17 -9.83
N GLY A 122 -7.80 5.37 -9.72
CA GLY A 122 -8.54 4.85 -10.87
C GLY A 122 -9.08 5.96 -11.78
N SER A 123 -9.60 7.03 -11.18
CA SER A 123 -10.06 8.20 -11.92
C SER A 123 -8.93 8.87 -12.70
N LEU A 124 -7.77 9.09 -12.08
CA LEU A 124 -6.62 9.73 -12.75
C LEU A 124 -5.98 8.85 -13.83
N LEU A 125 -5.99 7.53 -13.66
CA LEU A 125 -5.51 6.59 -14.69
C LEU A 125 -6.41 6.57 -15.91
N ASN A 126 -7.69 6.81 -15.73
CA ASN A 126 -8.68 6.75 -16.81
C ASN A 126 -8.95 8.11 -17.45
N ASP A 127 -8.83 9.20 -16.70
CA ASP A 127 -8.96 10.58 -17.18
C ASP A 127 -7.73 11.00 -18.01
N ALA A 128 -7.80 12.19 -18.63
CA ALA A 128 -6.67 12.75 -19.38
C ALA A 128 -5.50 13.08 -18.44
N ASN A 129 -4.35 12.48 -18.69
CA ASN A 129 -3.10 12.78 -17.99
C ASN A 129 -2.19 13.61 -18.90
N LEU A 130 -2.14 14.92 -18.64
CA LEU A 130 -1.34 15.87 -19.41
C LEU A 130 -0.08 16.32 -18.69
N MET A 131 0.34 15.61 -17.63
CA MET A 131 1.48 16.02 -16.78
C MET A 131 2.79 16.15 -17.56
N THR A 132 2.99 15.30 -18.56
CA THR A 132 4.18 15.29 -19.41
C THR A 132 3.92 15.87 -20.81
N VAL A 133 2.73 16.42 -21.05
CA VAL A 133 2.34 16.97 -22.36
C VAL A 133 2.70 18.44 -22.47
N SER A 134 3.58 18.76 -23.43
CA SER A 134 4.13 20.10 -23.67
C SER A 134 3.86 20.64 -25.08
N ASP A 135 3.09 19.89 -25.91
CA ASP A 135 2.79 20.24 -27.29
C ASP A 135 1.42 19.71 -27.75
N GLU A 136 1.02 20.10 -28.95
CA GLU A 136 -0.26 19.74 -29.56
C GLU A 136 -0.35 18.24 -29.89
N GLU A 137 0.74 17.61 -30.31
CA GLU A 137 0.76 16.19 -30.68
C GLU A 137 0.51 15.30 -29.44
N GLY A 138 1.22 15.56 -28.35
CA GLY A 138 1.01 14.89 -27.06
C GLY A 138 -0.41 15.07 -26.53
N LEU A 139 -0.95 16.31 -26.64
CA LEU A 139 -2.34 16.60 -26.26
C LEU A 139 -3.32 15.76 -27.09
N LYS A 140 -3.20 15.76 -28.40
CA LYS A 140 -4.06 15.00 -29.30
C LYS A 140 -4.00 13.50 -29.04
N LYS A 141 -2.81 12.96 -28.81
CA LYS A 141 -2.61 11.54 -28.48
C LYS A 141 -3.35 11.16 -27.21
N GLU A 142 -3.20 11.94 -26.15
CA GLU A 142 -3.83 11.65 -24.87
C GLU A 142 -5.35 11.82 -24.91
N ILE A 143 -5.85 12.88 -25.57
CA ILE A 143 -7.29 13.10 -25.73
C ILE A 143 -7.91 11.96 -26.57
N SER A 144 -7.26 11.52 -27.65
CA SER A 144 -7.73 10.38 -28.45
C SER A 144 -7.83 9.10 -27.61
N ARG A 145 -6.84 8.84 -26.72
CA ARG A 145 -6.88 7.71 -25.80
C ARG A 145 -8.13 7.77 -24.91
N VAL A 146 -8.37 8.93 -24.31
CA VAL A 146 -9.50 9.09 -23.36
C VAL A 146 -10.84 9.00 -24.09
N VAL A 147 -11.00 9.68 -25.21
CA VAL A 147 -12.25 9.62 -25.99
C VAL A 147 -12.56 8.19 -26.46
N GLY A 148 -11.52 7.40 -26.77
CA GLY A 148 -11.69 6.00 -27.19
C GLY A 148 -12.30 5.07 -26.14
N ILE A 149 -12.33 5.49 -24.87
CA ILE A 149 -12.90 4.71 -23.75
C ILE A 149 -14.18 5.32 -23.17
N LEU A 150 -14.58 6.50 -23.63
CA LEU A 150 -15.77 7.20 -23.15
C LEU A 150 -16.98 6.96 -24.04
N ASP A 151 -18.16 6.90 -23.42
CA ASP A 151 -19.41 6.95 -24.16
C ASP A 151 -19.68 8.38 -24.67
N GLU A 152 -20.47 8.49 -25.75
CA GLU A 152 -20.85 9.78 -26.31
C GLU A 152 -21.58 10.66 -25.29
N GLY A 153 -21.19 11.92 -25.18
CA GLY A 153 -21.74 12.88 -24.22
C GLY A 153 -21.12 12.83 -22.82
N GLU A 154 -20.25 11.86 -22.55
CA GLU A 154 -19.44 11.88 -21.33
C GLU A 154 -18.35 12.96 -21.41
N TRP A 155 -18.07 13.57 -20.26
CA TRP A 155 -17.07 14.62 -20.18
C TRP A 155 -15.65 14.06 -20.11
N VAL A 156 -14.76 14.59 -20.94
CA VAL A 156 -13.31 14.40 -20.80
C VAL A 156 -12.84 15.30 -19.66
N THR A 157 -12.25 14.70 -18.64
CA THR A 157 -11.76 15.35 -17.42
C THR A 157 -10.29 15.01 -17.18
N GLY A 158 -9.67 15.60 -16.16
CA GLY A 158 -8.25 15.44 -15.88
C GLY A 158 -7.44 16.66 -16.32
N GLY A 159 -6.24 16.44 -16.85
CA GLY A 159 -5.35 17.51 -17.31
C GLY A 159 -4.00 17.50 -16.61
N LEU A 160 -3.71 18.55 -15.82
CA LEU A 160 -2.43 18.82 -15.15
C LEU A 160 -1.31 19.24 -16.10
N TRP A 161 -1.64 19.81 -17.30
CA TRP A 161 -0.58 20.31 -18.19
C TRP A 161 0.22 21.44 -17.56
N GLY A 162 1.45 21.60 -18.01
CA GLY A 162 2.39 22.60 -17.48
C GLY A 162 3.06 22.21 -16.17
N ALA A 163 2.81 21.00 -15.67
CA ALA A 163 3.60 20.43 -14.60
C ALA A 163 5.02 20.10 -15.06
N TYR A 164 5.13 19.80 -16.32
CA TYR A 164 6.29 19.33 -17.08
C TYR A 164 7.38 18.64 -16.27
N GLU A 165 7.42 17.32 -16.49
CA GLU A 165 8.54 16.40 -16.39
C GLU A 165 9.33 16.40 -15.07
N GLU A 166 10.02 17.47 -14.74
CA GLU A 166 10.97 17.45 -13.64
C GLU A 166 10.27 17.38 -12.29
N TRP A 167 9.15 18.06 -12.16
CA TRP A 167 8.39 18.05 -10.93
C TRP A 167 7.50 16.78 -10.81
N ALA A 168 6.85 16.37 -11.89
CA ALA A 168 5.96 15.21 -11.91
C ALA A 168 6.72 13.88 -11.91
N LEU A 169 7.98 13.86 -12.33
CA LEU A 169 8.83 12.69 -12.44
C LEU A 169 9.88 12.58 -11.34
N GLY A 170 9.86 13.46 -10.34
CA GLY A 170 10.75 13.39 -9.19
C GLY A 170 12.16 13.89 -9.45
N ASP A 171 12.36 14.80 -10.41
CA ASP A 171 13.63 15.49 -10.56
C ASP A 171 13.80 16.59 -9.51
N ALA A 172 14.84 16.48 -8.74
CA ALA A 172 15.42 17.60 -7.99
C ALA A 172 16.29 18.40 -8.97
N GLY A 173 15.68 19.02 -9.98
CA GLY A 173 16.42 19.85 -10.92
C GLY A 173 17.05 21.03 -10.17
N GLU A 174 18.37 21.18 -10.29
CA GLU A 174 19.14 22.30 -9.71
C GLU A 174 18.79 23.65 -10.33
N GLU A 175 18.07 23.68 -11.43
CA GLU A 175 17.61 24.89 -12.06
C GLU A 175 16.12 25.08 -11.74
N ARG A 176 15.80 26.02 -10.84
CA ARG A 176 14.54 26.77 -10.95
C ARG A 176 14.44 27.17 -12.40
N LEU A 177 13.58 26.49 -13.15
CA LEU A 177 13.30 26.83 -14.53
C LEU A 177 13.10 28.34 -14.57
N GLU A 178 14.06 29.06 -15.13
CA GLU A 178 13.81 30.40 -15.62
C GLU A 178 12.46 30.32 -16.30
N LYS A 179 11.52 31.20 -16.00
CA LYS A 179 10.12 31.17 -16.41
C LYS A 179 10.00 30.86 -17.90
N LYS A 180 10.17 29.58 -18.29
CA LYS A 180 9.79 29.12 -19.60
C LYS A 180 8.30 29.36 -19.70
N GLU A 181 7.89 30.09 -20.69
CA GLU A 181 6.47 30.35 -20.95
C GLU A 181 5.78 28.98 -21.08
N VAL A 182 4.94 28.66 -20.10
CA VAL A 182 4.24 27.37 -20.06
C VAL A 182 3.42 27.27 -21.33
N TRP A 183 3.62 26.21 -22.12
CA TRP A 183 2.83 25.93 -23.31
C TRP A 183 1.34 25.99 -22.97
N LYS A 184 0.58 26.68 -23.81
CA LYS A 184 -0.84 26.92 -23.57
C LYS A 184 -1.66 26.34 -24.69
N PRO A 185 -2.47 25.30 -24.41
CA PRO A 185 -3.38 24.73 -25.42
C PRO A 185 -4.55 25.67 -25.70
N ASP A 186 -5.21 25.46 -26.86
CA ASP A 186 -6.50 26.02 -27.14
C ASP A 186 -7.50 24.94 -27.60
N ARG A 187 -8.80 25.30 -27.67
CA ARG A 187 -9.86 24.34 -27.98
C ARG A 187 -9.77 23.73 -29.36
N TRP A 188 -9.25 24.49 -30.36
CA TRP A 188 -9.19 24.03 -31.74
C TRP A 188 -8.24 22.84 -31.92
N MET A 189 -7.26 22.69 -31.03
CA MET A 189 -6.36 21.53 -31.02
C MET A 189 -7.09 20.22 -30.74
N ILE A 190 -8.25 20.25 -30.06
CA ILE A 190 -8.97 19.06 -29.62
C ILE A 190 -10.42 18.96 -30.12
N ASP A 191 -10.96 20.02 -30.75
CA ASP A 191 -12.36 20.05 -31.16
C ASP A 191 -12.74 18.92 -32.12
N ASP A 192 -11.85 18.62 -33.09
CA ASP A 192 -12.08 17.57 -34.10
C ASP A 192 -12.08 16.16 -33.47
N LEU A 193 -11.37 15.98 -32.36
CA LEU A 193 -11.29 14.71 -31.64
C LEU A 193 -12.45 14.52 -30.65
N THR A 194 -13.10 15.62 -30.28
CA THR A 194 -14.09 15.64 -29.19
C THR A 194 -15.42 16.29 -29.61
N PRO A 195 -15.97 15.97 -30.82
CA PRO A 195 -17.16 16.66 -31.34
C PRO A 195 -18.38 16.48 -30.44
N ASN A 196 -18.49 15.31 -29.78
CA ASN A 196 -19.62 14.92 -28.94
C ASN A 196 -19.27 14.77 -27.46
N ASN A 197 -17.99 14.90 -27.08
CA ASN A 197 -17.52 14.78 -25.70
C ASN A 197 -17.07 16.14 -25.18
N PRO A 198 -17.84 16.79 -24.28
CA PRO A 198 -17.39 18.03 -23.65
C PRO A 198 -16.10 17.80 -22.85
N CYS A 199 -15.13 18.71 -23.00
CA CYS A 199 -13.86 18.64 -22.27
C CYS A 199 -13.75 19.78 -21.27
N LEU A 200 -13.23 19.49 -20.08
CA LEU A 200 -12.84 20.47 -19.10
C LEU A 200 -11.56 19.98 -18.39
N LEU A 201 -10.42 20.44 -18.88
CA LEU A 201 -9.09 20.00 -18.49
C LEU A 201 -8.41 21.07 -17.66
N CYS A 202 -7.70 20.69 -16.58
CA CYS A 202 -7.02 21.66 -15.71
C CYS A 202 -5.53 21.80 -16.05
N ARG A 203 -5.00 23.01 -15.81
CA ARG A 203 -3.56 23.19 -15.64
C ARG A 203 -3.13 22.67 -14.26
N TYR A 204 -1.85 22.36 -14.04
CA TYR A 204 -1.31 21.78 -12.80
C TYR A 204 -1.63 22.58 -11.54
N ASP A 205 -1.74 23.92 -11.65
CA ASP A 205 -2.02 24.84 -10.55
C ASP A 205 -3.52 25.08 -10.32
N TYR A 206 -4.38 24.44 -11.09
CA TYR A 206 -5.84 24.59 -11.06
C TYR A 206 -6.38 26.02 -11.24
N LYS A 207 -5.53 26.96 -11.69
CA LYS A 207 -5.94 28.34 -11.97
C LYS A 207 -6.42 28.56 -13.40
N MET A 208 -5.99 27.69 -14.32
CA MET A 208 -6.34 27.75 -15.74
C MET A 208 -6.96 26.42 -16.20
N TRP A 209 -7.98 26.49 -17.03
CA TRP A 209 -8.70 25.34 -17.55
C TRP A 209 -8.94 25.47 -19.05
N LEU A 210 -8.94 24.34 -19.76
CA LEU A 210 -9.27 24.26 -21.18
C LEU A 210 -10.65 23.63 -21.34
N ALA A 211 -11.57 24.35 -21.96
CA ALA A 211 -12.89 23.86 -22.39
C ALA A 211 -12.95 23.80 -23.91
N ASN A 212 -13.34 22.65 -24.48
CA ASN A 212 -13.55 22.51 -25.92
C ASN A 212 -14.87 23.16 -26.37
N THR A 213 -15.11 23.19 -27.69
CA THR A 213 -16.34 23.76 -28.28
C THR A 213 -17.60 23.07 -27.74
N ALA A 214 -17.60 21.74 -27.56
CA ALA A 214 -18.75 21.01 -27.01
C ALA A 214 -19.08 21.44 -25.57
N ALA A 215 -18.08 21.65 -24.71
CA ALA A 215 -18.28 22.15 -23.37
C ALA A 215 -18.80 23.60 -23.35
N LEU A 216 -18.23 24.47 -24.17
CA LEU A 216 -18.71 25.85 -24.30
C LEU A 216 -20.15 25.93 -24.83
N LYS A 217 -20.53 25.10 -25.79
CA LYS A 217 -21.91 24.98 -26.30
C LYS A 217 -22.87 24.54 -25.20
N ALA A 218 -22.49 23.55 -24.39
CA ALA A 218 -23.33 23.03 -23.31
C ALA A 218 -23.78 24.13 -22.32
N VAL A 219 -23.01 25.22 -22.20
CA VAL A 219 -23.29 26.37 -21.32
C VAL A 219 -23.62 27.67 -22.06
N GLY A 220 -23.75 27.64 -23.40
CA GLY A 220 -24.04 28.82 -24.20
C GLY A 220 -22.93 29.86 -24.28
N LEU A 221 -21.65 29.43 -24.13
CA LEU A 221 -20.47 30.30 -24.13
C LEU A 221 -19.61 30.18 -25.40
N GLU A 222 -20.06 29.42 -26.41
CA GLU A 222 -19.28 29.21 -27.66
C GLU A 222 -18.96 30.53 -28.40
N LYS A 223 -19.91 31.47 -28.39
CA LYS A 223 -19.81 32.78 -29.06
C LYS A 223 -19.95 33.95 -28.08
N ALA A 224 -20.19 33.67 -26.81
CA ALA A 224 -20.39 34.67 -25.77
C ALA A 224 -19.09 35.01 -25.08
N ARG A 225 -19.06 36.20 -24.48
CA ARG A 225 -17.98 36.61 -23.59
C ARG A 225 -18.52 36.65 -22.15
N LEU A 226 -17.80 36.00 -21.26
CA LEU A 226 -18.08 36.03 -19.84
C LEU A 226 -16.75 36.24 -19.10
N GLU A 227 -16.82 36.87 -17.95
CA GLU A 227 -15.65 37.07 -17.09
C GLU A 227 -14.92 35.75 -16.80
N GLY A 228 -13.60 35.78 -16.94
CA GLY A 228 -12.74 34.62 -16.77
C GLY A 228 -12.49 33.83 -18.06
N MET A 229 -13.02 34.23 -19.20
CA MET A 229 -12.72 33.60 -20.50
C MET A 229 -11.61 34.36 -21.23
N GLU A 230 -10.71 33.62 -21.86
CA GLU A 230 -9.76 34.18 -22.82
C GLU A 230 -10.35 34.23 -24.21
N VAL A 231 -10.12 35.35 -24.91
CA VAL A 231 -10.62 35.62 -26.26
C VAL A 231 -9.44 35.80 -27.18
N GLY A 232 -9.45 35.12 -28.32
CA GLY A 232 -8.44 35.23 -29.36
C GLY A 232 -8.50 36.54 -30.11
N LYS A 233 -7.51 36.80 -30.97
CA LYS A 233 -7.44 38.00 -31.81
C LYS A 233 -8.63 38.14 -32.77
N ASP A 234 -9.25 37.01 -33.14
CA ASP A 234 -10.45 36.93 -33.97
C ASP A 234 -11.76 37.18 -33.20
N GLY A 235 -11.68 37.48 -31.93
CA GLY A 235 -12.83 37.74 -31.07
C GLY A 235 -13.55 36.49 -30.55
N ARG A 236 -13.09 35.29 -30.91
CA ARG A 236 -13.69 34.03 -30.44
C ARG A 236 -13.03 33.52 -29.14
N PRO A 237 -13.76 32.87 -28.23
CA PRO A 237 -13.18 32.21 -27.08
C PRO A 237 -12.13 31.18 -27.50
N THR A 238 -10.94 31.23 -26.89
CA THR A 238 -9.86 30.25 -27.11
C THR A 238 -10.15 28.90 -26.47
N GLY A 239 -11.11 28.83 -25.54
CA GLY A 239 -11.37 27.68 -24.66
C GLY A 239 -10.70 27.80 -23.30
N ILE A 240 -9.75 28.71 -23.16
CA ILE A 240 -9.12 28.97 -21.85
C ILE A 240 -10.09 29.70 -20.91
N VAL A 241 -10.22 29.16 -19.71
CA VAL A 241 -11.07 29.69 -18.64
C VAL A 241 -10.26 29.74 -17.34
N TYR A 242 -10.34 30.88 -16.65
CA TYR A 242 -9.62 31.11 -15.39
C TYR A 242 -10.48 30.83 -14.18
N ARG A 243 -9.87 30.33 -13.11
CA ARG A 243 -10.51 30.08 -11.81
C ARG A 243 -9.87 30.98 -10.74
N PRO A 244 -10.67 31.60 -9.85
CA PRO A 244 -12.14 31.61 -9.82
C PRO A 244 -12.73 32.53 -10.92
N SER A 245 -13.85 32.17 -11.50
CA SER A 245 -14.61 33.04 -12.40
C SER A 245 -16.03 32.53 -12.66
N PRO A 246 -16.97 33.44 -13.07
CA PRO A 246 -18.32 33.05 -13.46
C PRO A 246 -18.36 32.05 -14.63
N ALA A 247 -17.42 32.12 -15.57
CA ALA A 247 -17.33 31.19 -16.69
C ALA A 247 -16.95 29.79 -16.21
N PHE A 248 -15.97 29.69 -15.30
CA PHE A 248 -15.56 28.43 -14.71
C PHE A 248 -16.69 27.77 -13.93
N ASP A 249 -17.37 28.52 -13.05
CA ASP A 249 -18.47 28.02 -12.24
C ASP A 249 -19.62 27.47 -13.11
N LYS A 250 -19.91 28.15 -14.23
CA LYS A 250 -20.93 27.72 -15.18
C LYS A 250 -20.57 26.39 -15.85
N LEU A 251 -19.31 26.19 -16.24
CA LEU A 251 -18.82 24.95 -16.85
C LEU A 251 -18.82 23.80 -15.83
N VAL A 252 -18.33 24.04 -14.62
CA VAL A 252 -18.32 23.01 -13.55
C VAL A 252 -19.74 22.58 -13.20
N LYS A 253 -20.69 23.52 -13.10
CA LYS A 253 -22.10 23.22 -12.84
C LYS A 253 -22.75 22.40 -13.96
N ALA A 254 -22.35 22.60 -15.20
CA ALA A 254 -22.86 21.85 -16.35
C ALA A 254 -22.26 20.46 -16.51
N ARG A 255 -21.10 20.21 -15.89
CA ARG A 255 -20.44 18.91 -15.97
C ARG A 255 -21.30 17.83 -15.33
N LYS A 256 -21.75 16.89 -16.15
CA LYS A 256 -22.50 15.73 -15.65
C LYS A 256 -21.62 14.85 -14.76
N PRO A 257 -22.18 14.25 -13.69
CA PRO A 257 -21.50 13.20 -12.95
C PRO A 257 -21.08 12.06 -13.90
N LYS A 258 -19.96 11.40 -13.58
CA LYS A 258 -19.53 10.19 -14.29
C LYS A 258 -20.61 9.11 -14.19
N SER A 259 -20.83 8.36 -15.26
CA SER A 259 -21.75 7.22 -15.25
C SER A 259 -21.27 6.15 -14.25
N HIS A 260 -22.20 5.33 -13.74
CA HIS A 260 -21.87 4.23 -12.85
C HIS A 260 -20.90 3.24 -13.53
N LYS A 261 -21.15 2.91 -14.80
CA LYS A 261 -20.26 2.08 -15.63
C LYS A 261 -18.83 2.65 -15.64
N ARG A 262 -18.68 3.96 -15.96
CA ARG A 262 -17.35 4.62 -15.98
C ARG A 262 -16.65 4.52 -14.64
N LEU A 263 -17.34 4.73 -13.51
CA LEU A 263 -16.76 4.62 -12.18
C LEU A 263 -16.28 3.20 -11.87
N LEU A 264 -16.97 2.16 -12.36
CA LEU A 264 -16.51 0.77 -12.22
C LEU A 264 -15.32 0.49 -13.14
N ASP A 265 -15.31 1.01 -14.38
CA ASP A 265 -14.19 0.86 -15.32
C ASP A 265 -12.92 1.52 -14.78
N GLU A 266 -13.02 2.68 -14.13
CA GLU A 266 -11.93 3.32 -13.39
C GLU A 266 -11.38 2.42 -12.28
N ASN A 267 -12.25 1.77 -11.53
CA ASN A 267 -11.84 0.85 -10.47
C ASN A 267 -11.16 -0.42 -11.04
N ARG A 268 -11.63 -0.96 -12.17
CA ARG A 268 -11.00 -2.11 -12.86
C ARG A 268 -9.58 -1.78 -13.33
N VAL A 269 -9.38 -0.57 -13.86
CA VAL A 269 -8.04 -0.10 -14.25
C VAL A 269 -7.12 0.01 -13.03
N ALA A 270 -7.62 0.53 -11.92
CA ALA A 270 -6.85 0.61 -10.68
C ALA A 270 -6.50 -0.78 -10.11
N LEU A 271 -7.45 -1.72 -10.09
CA LEU A 271 -7.19 -3.11 -9.65
C LEU A 271 -6.11 -3.78 -10.50
N ARG A 272 -6.14 -3.57 -11.82
CA ARG A 272 -5.09 -4.08 -12.71
C ARG A 272 -3.72 -3.50 -12.37
N ALA A 273 -3.63 -2.18 -12.17
CA ALA A 273 -2.38 -1.53 -11.78
C ALA A 273 -1.81 -2.08 -10.46
N LEU A 274 -2.67 -2.37 -9.46
CA LEU A 274 -2.27 -3.02 -8.21
C LEU A 274 -1.72 -4.43 -8.44
N SER A 275 -2.43 -5.25 -9.25
CA SER A 275 -2.00 -6.62 -9.55
C SER A 275 -0.66 -6.62 -10.30
N GLU A 276 -0.47 -5.73 -11.28
CA GLU A 276 0.79 -5.54 -12.03
C GLU A 276 1.95 -5.08 -11.14
N ALA A 277 1.64 -4.37 -10.07
CA ALA A 277 2.61 -3.89 -9.09
C ALA A 277 2.93 -4.90 -7.96
N GLY A 278 2.30 -6.07 -7.95
CA GLY A 278 2.52 -7.08 -6.89
C GLY A 278 1.76 -6.81 -5.59
N ILE A 279 0.80 -5.88 -5.60
CA ILE A 279 0.03 -5.52 -4.40
C ILE A 279 -1.13 -6.51 -4.22
N VAL A 280 -1.16 -7.16 -3.07
CA VAL A 280 -2.20 -8.15 -2.71
C VAL A 280 -3.29 -7.57 -1.82
N GLU A 281 -2.97 -6.53 -1.07
CA GLU A 281 -3.90 -5.82 -0.20
C GLU A 281 -3.62 -4.33 -0.18
N ILE A 282 -4.69 -3.54 -0.03
CA ILE A 282 -4.63 -2.09 0.17
C ILE A 282 -5.41 -1.67 1.41
N HIS A 283 -4.89 -0.68 2.13
CA HIS A 283 -5.63 0.02 3.17
C HIS A 283 -6.18 1.33 2.59
N ASP A 284 -7.44 1.31 2.17
CA ASP A 284 -8.05 2.39 1.38
C ASP A 284 -8.92 3.34 2.20
N ILE A 285 -8.83 4.62 1.89
CA ILE A 285 -9.67 5.67 2.45
C ILE A 285 -10.90 5.84 1.56
N ALA A 286 -11.98 5.14 1.90
CA ALA A 286 -13.20 5.10 1.11
C ALA A 286 -14.39 5.81 1.76
N SER A 287 -15.11 6.60 0.96
CA SER A 287 -16.44 7.10 1.29
C SER A 287 -17.49 5.97 1.18
N PRO A 288 -18.70 6.13 1.73
CA PRO A 288 -19.74 5.11 1.63
C PRO A 288 -20.10 4.70 0.19
N THR A 289 -20.16 5.66 -0.72
CA THR A 289 -20.44 5.37 -2.14
C THR A 289 -19.29 4.64 -2.82
N GLN A 290 -18.05 4.89 -2.42
CA GLN A 290 -16.88 4.17 -2.87
C GLN A 290 -16.86 2.74 -2.31
N THR A 291 -17.19 2.58 -1.04
CA THR A 291 -17.35 1.26 -0.40
C THR A 291 -18.36 0.37 -1.16
N GLN A 292 -19.49 0.94 -1.62
CA GLN A 292 -20.49 0.19 -2.39
C GLN A 292 -19.93 -0.32 -3.74
N ARG A 293 -19.05 0.41 -4.39
CA ARG A 293 -18.39 -0.07 -5.62
C ARG A 293 -17.45 -1.25 -5.37
N PHE A 294 -16.73 -1.27 -4.25
CA PHE A 294 -15.96 -2.46 -3.85
C PHE A 294 -16.86 -3.68 -3.60
N VAL A 295 -18.00 -3.47 -2.94
CA VAL A 295 -19.01 -4.54 -2.73
C VAL A 295 -19.45 -5.10 -4.08
N GLU A 296 -19.78 -4.23 -5.04
CA GLU A 296 -20.21 -4.65 -6.38
C GLU A 296 -19.11 -5.41 -7.14
N LEU A 297 -17.87 -4.92 -7.10
CA LEU A 297 -16.72 -5.62 -7.72
C LEU A 297 -16.49 -7.00 -7.10
N GLN A 298 -16.65 -7.13 -5.79
CA GLN A 298 -16.55 -8.44 -5.13
C GLN A 298 -17.69 -9.38 -5.54
N GLU A 299 -18.93 -8.89 -5.56
CA GLU A 299 -20.10 -9.67 -5.97
C GLU A 299 -20.01 -10.14 -7.42
N ASN A 300 -19.39 -9.36 -8.28
CA ASN A 300 -19.11 -9.71 -9.68
C ASN A 300 -17.90 -10.65 -9.84
N GLY A 301 -17.14 -10.95 -8.78
CA GLY A 301 -15.89 -11.71 -8.86
C GLY A 301 -14.74 -10.97 -9.53
N GLU A 302 -14.79 -9.62 -9.53
CA GLU A 302 -13.82 -8.74 -10.19
C GLU A 302 -12.79 -8.15 -9.22
N LEU A 303 -12.95 -8.37 -7.91
CA LEU A 303 -12.02 -7.86 -6.90
C LEU A 303 -10.74 -8.70 -6.90
N THR A 304 -9.65 -8.16 -7.44
CA THR A 304 -8.34 -8.82 -7.58
C THR A 304 -7.29 -8.30 -6.60
N CYS A 305 -7.74 -7.66 -5.52
CA CYS A 305 -6.91 -7.16 -4.42
C CYS A 305 -7.77 -7.13 -3.16
N ARG A 306 -7.20 -7.47 -2.01
CA ARG A 306 -7.91 -7.35 -0.73
C ARG A 306 -8.01 -5.89 -0.33
N VAL A 307 -9.09 -5.53 0.34
CA VAL A 307 -9.37 -4.13 0.74
C VAL A 307 -9.69 -4.05 2.23
N TRP A 308 -8.84 -3.35 2.96
CA TRP A 308 -9.02 -2.97 4.35
C TRP A 308 -9.47 -1.50 4.40
N LEU A 309 -10.77 -1.28 4.64
CA LEU A 309 -11.40 0.03 4.52
C LEU A 309 -11.11 0.93 5.71
N ARG A 310 -10.78 2.17 5.45
CA ARG A 310 -10.60 3.24 6.45
C ARG A 310 -11.61 4.38 6.22
N PRO A 311 -12.87 4.23 6.69
CA PRO A 311 -13.83 5.32 6.65
C PRO A 311 -13.37 6.48 7.54
N ASP A 312 -13.95 7.66 7.27
CA ASP A 312 -13.66 8.88 8.03
C ASP A 312 -13.97 8.70 9.53
N LEU A 313 -13.11 9.27 10.39
CA LEU A 313 -13.20 9.15 11.86
C LEU A 313 -14.55 9.58 12.41
N SER A 314 -15.18 10.60 11.80
CA SER A 314 -16.50 11.07 12.20
C SER A 314 -17.64 10.06 12.00
N ARG A 315 -17.37 8.96 11.31
CA ARG A 315 -18.36 7.92 11.05
C ARG A 315 -18.48 6.86 12.15
N GLY A 316 -17.63 6.88 13.17
CA GLY A 316 -17.63 5.88 14.24
C GLY A 316 -19.01 5.61 14.82
N ALA A 317 -19.73 6.65 15.24
CA ALA A 317 -21.09 6.53 15.78
C ALA A 317 -22.06 5.87 14.79
N LYS A 318 -22.01 6.27 13.52
CA LYS A 318 -22.89 5.75 12.48
C LYS A 318 -22.64 4.27 12.18
N LEU A 319 -21.37 3.87 12.13
CA LEU A 319 -20.98 2.47 11.92
C LEU A 319 -21.44 1.59 13.10
N LYS A 320 -21.33 2.11 14.33
CA LYS A 320 -21.85 1.43 15.54
C LYS A 320 -23.36 1.20 15.45
N GLU A 321 -24.14 2.24 15.09
CA GLU A 321 -25.58 2.14 14.87
C GLU A 321 -25.94 1.12 13.77
N GLU A 322 -25.13 1.02 12.72
CA GLU A 322 -25.29 0.07 11.64
C GLU A 322 -24.87 -1.36 12.04
N GLY A 323 -24.31 -1.58 13.23
CA GLY A 323 -23.78 -2.86 13.70
C GLY A 323 -22.54 -3.32 12.95
N LEU A 324 -21.72 -2.35 12.54
CA LEU A 324 -20.45 -2.56 11.81
C LEU A 324 -19.27 -2.25 12.74
N THR A 325 -18.26 -3.09 12.67
CA THR A 325 -17.00 -2.94 13.38
C THR A 325 -15.84 -3.45 12.52
N MET A 326 -14.63 -3.37 13.01
CA MET A 326 -13.43 -3.87 12.35
C MET A 326 -13.55 -5.36 12.00
N GLY A 327 -13.05 -5.76 10.82
CA GLY A 327 -13.08 -7.12 10.29
C GLY A 327 -14.39 -7.51 9.60
N LEU A 328 -15.45 -6.68 9.66
CA LEU A 328 -16.73 -7.00 9.06
C LEU A 328 -16.87 -6.45 7.63
N HIS A 329 -17.44 -7.27 6.76
CA HIS A 329 -17.82 -6.88 5.41
C HIS A 329 -18.95 -5.84 5.42
N PRO A 330 -18.88 -4.76 4.61
CA PRO A 330 -19.84 -3.65 4.62
C PRO A 330 -21.30 -4.05 4.42
N LYS A 331 -21.56 -5.02 3.55
CA LYS A 331 -22.93 -5.45 3.20
C LYS A 331 -23.41 -6.64 4.04
N THR A 332 -22.60 -7.70 4.15
CA THR A 332 -23.02 -8.93 4.80
C THR A 332 -22.91 -8.88 6.32
N LYS A 333 -22.14 -7.93 6.87
CA LYS A 333 -21.85 -7.77 8.30
C LYS A 333 -21.23 -9.02 8.95
N LYS A 334 -20.57 -9.85 8.14
CA LYS A 334 -19.82 -11.04 8.57
C LYS A 334 -18.32 -10.77 8.41
N LYS A 335 -17.48 -11.53 9.12
CA LYS A 335 -16.03 -11.50 8.89
C LYS A 335 -15.74 -11.83 7.43
N ASP A 336 -14.87 -11.06 6.82
CA ASP A 336 -14.45 -11.22 5.41
C ASP A 336 -12.97 -10.87 5.27
N MET A 337 -12.26 -11.64 4.43
CA MET A 337 -10.83 -11.46 4.23
C MET A 337 -10.51 -10.69 2.95
N TRP A 338 -11.51 -10.44 2.10
CA TRP A 338 -11.33 -9.72 0.84
C TRP A 338 -11.75 -8.26 0.92
N LEU A 339 -12.92 -7.99 1.56
CA LEU A 339 -13.43 -6.63 1.72
C LEU A 339 -13.97 -6.45 3.13
N ARG A 340 -13.32 -5.64 3.94
CA ARG A 340 -13.67 -5.47 5.34
C ARG A 340 -13.36 -4.08 5.86
N TYR A 341 -14.12 -3.65 6.86
CA TYR A 341 -13.78 -2.47 7.61
C TYR A 341 -12.53 -2.72 8.44
N GLY A 342 -11.64 -1.72 8.44
CA GLY A 342 -10.40 -1.70 9.21
C GLY A 342 -10.43 -0.65 10.31
N ALA A 343 -9.67 0.44 10.15
CA ALA A 343 -9.57 1.53 11.10
C ALA A 343 -10.40 2.75 10.69
N LEU A 344 -10.46 3.75 11.55
CA LEU A 344 -11.05 5.05 11.21
C LEU A 344 -9.96 6.08 10.88
N LYS A 345 -10.10 6.77 9.74
CA LYS A 345 -9.16 7.79 9.27
C LYS A 345 -9.46 9.17 9.86
N GLY A 346 -8.52 9.69 10.63
CA GLY A 346 -8.54 11.06 11.14
C GLY A 346 -7.53 11.97 10.45
N TYR A 347 -7.66 13.27 10.68
CA TYR A 347 -6.74 14.30 10.17
C TYR A 347 -6.56 15.37 11.25
N ILE A 348 -5.32 15.64 11.66
CA ILE A 348 -5.00 16.71 12.59
C ILE A 348 -4.59 17.99 11.87
N ASP A 349 -3.74 17.87 10.83
CA ASP A 349 -3.16 18.99 10.11
C ASP A 349 -3.26 18.83 8.58
N GLY A 350 -2.71 19.80 7.85
CA GLY A 350 -2.64 19.79 6.40
C GLY A 350 -1.34 19.22 5.86
N ILE A 351 -1.21 19.26 4.52
CA ILE A 351 -0.03 18.75 3.81
C ILE A 351 1.11 19.76 3.78
N MET A 352 2.34 19.23 3.74
CA MET A 352 3.58 20.02 3.68
C MET A 352 3.65 20.88 2.41
N GLY A 353 3.28 20.32 1.26
CA GLY A 353 3.35 20.97 -0.05
C GLY A 353 2.54 22.29 -0.16
N THR A 354 1.53 22.51 0.68
CA THR A 354 0.72 23.73 0.70
C THR A 354 0.88 24.54 2.00
N HIS A 355 1.97 24.33 2.75
CA HIS A 355 2.23 24.97 4.06
C HIS A 355 1.11 24.71 5.08
N GLY A 356 0.46 23.54 4.99
CA GLY A 356 -0.66 23.18 5.88
C GLY A 356 -0.26 22.34 7.09
N ALA A 357 0.91 21.73 7.09
CA ALA A 357 1.40 20.92 8.20
C ALA A 357 1.68 21.80 9.43
N LEU A 358 1.26 21.35 10.62
CA LEU A 358 1.34 22.10 11.86
C LEU A 358 2.73 22.01 12.51
N PHE A 359 3.36 23.16 12.74
CA PHE A 359 4.64 23.27 13.38
C PHE A 359 4.59 24.12 14.67
N PHE A 360 5.53 23.88 15.60
CA PHE A 360 5.75 24.76 16.76
C PHE A 360 6.47 26.08 16.39
N LYS A 361 7.22 26.07 15.29
CA LYS A 361 7.84 27.27 14.71
C LYS A 361 7.23 27.51 13.34
N PRO A 362 7.13 28.77 12.88
CA PRO A 362 6.56 29.05 11.57
C PRO A 362 7.41 28.43 10.44
N TYR A 363 6.87 28.42 9.24
CA TYR A 363 7.62 28.12 8.03
C TYR A 363 8.68 29.21 7.80
N ASP A 364 9.89 28.83 7.37
CA ASP A 364 10.99 29.77 7.16
C ASP A 364 10.72 30.70 5.96
N ASP A 365 10.06 30.19 4.93
CA ASP A 365 9.61 30.94 3.75
C ASP A 365 8.29 31.70 3.98
N GLN A 366 7.58 31.45 5.09
CA GLN A 366 6.34 32.11 5.50
C GLN A 366 6.31 32.36 7.01
N PRO A 367 6.98 33.40 7.53
CA PRO A 367 7.22 33.60 8.97
C PRO A 367 5.97 33.79 9.84
N GLU A 368 4.80 34.06 9.26
CA GLU A 368 3.52 34.18 9.97
C GLU A 368 2.68 32.88 9.89
N ASN A 369 3.17 31.85 9.16
CA ASN A 369 2.42 30.62 8.92
C ASN A 369 2.99 29.47 9.75
N TYR A 370 2.18 28.93 10.65
CA TYR A 370 2.49 27.75 11.48
C TYR A 370 1.80 26.47 10.97
N GLY A 371 1.14 26.51 9.82
CA GLY A 371 0.22 25.49 9.35
C GLY A 371 -1.19 25.74 9.87
N HIS A 372 -2.08 24.77 9.63
CA HIS A 372 -3.48 24.88 10.04
C HIS A 372 -4.05 23.53 10.47
N TRP A 373 -5.00 23.59 11.38
CA TRP A 373 -5.76 22.46 11.87
C TRP A 373 -6.70 21.92 10.78
N ARG A 374 -7.32 20.80 11.03
CA ARG A 374 -8.30 20.21 10.10
C ARG A 374 -9.65 20.00 10.80
N ARG A 375 -10.66 19.59 10.05
CA ARG A 375 -12.04 19.43 10.50
C ARG A 375 -12.23 18.59 11.78
N HIS A 376 -11.33 17.66 12.06
CA HIS A 376 -11.41 16.80 13.25
C HIS A 376 -10.81 17.44 14.50
N THR A 377 -10.10 18.53 14.33
CA THR A 377 -9.36 19.24 15.38
C THR A 377 -9.63 20.75 15.41
N SER A 378 -10.65 21.21 14.70
CA SER A 378 -11.04 22.61 14.72
C SER A 378 -12.54 22.75 14.54
N ASP A 379 -13.14 23.70 15.26
CA ASP A 379 -14.52 24.14 15.08
C ASP A 379 -14.60 25.42 14.25
N ASP A 380 -13.46 26.06 14.02
CA ASP A 380 -13.29 27.24 13.19
C ASP A 380 -13.29 26.86 11.70
N SER A 381 -14.05 27.58 10.88
CA SER A 381 -14.15 27.38 9.44
C SER A 381 -12.84 27.70 8.68
N GLU A 382 -11.95 28.52 9.28
CA GLU A 382 -10.65 28.85 8.74
C GLU A 382 -9.54 27.90 9.25
N PHE A 383 -9.85 26.99 10.19
CA PHE A 383 -8.94 26.00 10.76
C PHE A 383 -7.69 26.59 11.44
N LYS A 384 -7.80 27.79 11.98
CA LYS A 384 -6.70 28.50 12.68
C LYS A 384 -6.56 28.08 14.13
N GLU A 385 -7.70 27.78 14.79
CA GLU A 385 -7.74 27.40 16.19
C GLU A 385 -7.95 25.88 16.34
N GLY A 386 -7.13 25.25 17.17
CA GLY A 386 -7.19 23.82 17.44
C GLY A 386 -8.10 23.49 18.61
N ASN A 387 -8.84 22.40 18.47
CA ASN A 387 -9.65 21.80 19.53
C ASN A 387 -9.34 20.29 19.61
N MET A 388 -8.33 19.91 20.41
CA MET A 388 -7.96 18.50 20.58
C MET A 388 -9.01 17.66 21.33
N GLU A 389 -9.88 18.28 22.14
CA GLU A 389 -11.01 17.58 22.75
C GLU A 389 -12.00 17.05 21.70
N LYS A 390 -12.15 17.75 20.57
CA LYS A 390 -12.95 17.24 19.46
C LYS A 390 -12.35 15.95 18.87
N MET A 391 -11.04 15.93 18.64
CA MET A 391 -10.33 14.71 18.18
C MET A 391 -10.46 13.59 19.22
N TYR A 392 -10.21 13.90 20.48
CA TYR A 392 -10.35 12.93 21.57
C TYR A 392 -11.74 12.29 21.60
N ASN A 393 -12.80 13.09 21.53
CA ASN A 393 -14.17 12.58 21.53
C ASN A 393 -14.46 11.70 20.30
N LEU A 394 -13.99 12.09 19.11
CA LEU A 394 -14.16 11.27 17.91
C LEU A 394 -13.42 9.94 18.03
N VAL A 395 -12.21 9.94 18.58
CA VAL A 395 -11.43 8.70 18.83
C VAL A 395 -12.17 7.81 19.83
N LYS A 396 -12.66 8.35 20.95
CA LYS A 396 -13.42 7.57 21.96
C LYS A 396 -14.65 6.92 21.34
N VAL A 397 -15.43 7.64 20.55
CA VAL A 397 -16.61 7.11 19.84
C VAL A 397 -16.20 6.01 18.84
N GLY A 398 -15.08 6.17 18.16
CA GLY A 398 -14.52 5.16 17.28
C GLY A 398 -14.15 3.87 18.02
N LEU A 399 -13.45 3.99 19.16
CA LEU A 399 -13.08 2.86 20.03
C LEU A 399 -14.30 2.12 20.56
N GLU A 400 -15.35 2.85 21.01
CA GLU A 400 -16.61 2.27 21.43
C GLU A 400 -17.34 1.53 20.31
N ALA A 401 -17.09 1.90 19.05
CA ALA A 401 -17.59 1.21 17.86
C ALA A 401 -16.71 0.01 17.45
N GLY A 402 -15.61 -0.25 18.17
CA GLY A 402 -14.67 -1.34 17.90
C GLY A 402 -13.70 -1.03 16.75
N PHE A 403 -13.32 0.24 16.56
CA PHE A 403 -12.34 0.68 15.58
C PHE A 403 -11.15 1.37 16.24
N VAL A 404 -9.96 1.14 15.72
CA VAL A 404 -8.76 1.89 16.10
C VAL A 404 -8.60 3.14 15.24
N PRO A 405 -8.00 4.23 15.78
CA PRO A 405 -7.75 5.45 15.00
C PRO A 405 -6.48 5.32 14.17
N ASN A 406 -6.53 5.78 12.93
CA ASN A 406 -5.37 6.01 12.08
C ASN A 406 -5.37 7.49 11.66
N VAL A 407 -4.52 8.31 12.26
CA VAL A 407 -4.59 9.77 12.16
C VAL A 407 -3.42 10.33 11.36
N HIS A 408 -3.76 11.11 10.33
CA HIS A 408 -2.80 11.90 9.56
C HIS A 408 -2.19 12.98 10.46
N ALA A 409 -0.87 12.99 10.58
CA ALA A 409 -0.08 14.03 11.22
C ALA A 409 1.27 14.19 10.54
N ILE A 410 1.53 15.37 10.00
CA ILE A 410 2.72 15.68 9.19
C ILE A 410 3.70 16.58 9.95
N GLY A 411 3.25 17.72 10.47
CA GLY A 411 4.11 18.67 11.12
C GLY A 411 4.48 18.29 12.55
N THR A 412 5.58 18.82 13.06
CA THR A 412 6.09 18.49 14.40
C THR A 412 5.08 18.71 15.51
N ARG A 413 4.21 19.72 15.38
CA ARG A 413 3.15 19.97 16.36
C ARG A 413 2.02 18.94 16.19
N GLY A 414 1.60 18.66 14.96
CA GLY A 414 0.57 17.65 14.69
C GLY A 414 0.94 16.29 15.25
N VAL A 415 2.17 15.83 15.03
CA VAL A 415 2.67 14.56 15.58
C VAL A 415 2.68 14.56 17.11
N ALA A 416 3.19 15.65 17.73
CA ALA A 416 3.27 15.72 19.18
C ALA A 416 1.89 15.73 19.86
N GLU A 417 0.95 16.53 19.36
CA GLU A 417 -0.42 16.60 19.88
C GLU A 417 -1.16 15.23 19.78
N MET A 418 -0.87 14.47 18.71
CA MET A 418 -1.42 13.10 18.60
C MET A 418 -0.79 12.15 19.61
N LEU A 419 0.52 12.22 19.83
CA LEU A 419 1.19 11.44 20.87
C LEU A 419 0.68 11.80 22.27
N ASP A 420 0.45 13.09 22.56
CA ASP A 420 -0.13 13.55 23.83
C ASP A 420 -1.56 12.99 24.02
N LEU A 421 -2.36 13.00 22.97
CA LEU A 421 -3.71 12.40 23.00
C LEU A 421 -3.66 10.90 23.28
N TYR A 422 -2.75 10.18 22.61
CA TYR A 422 -2.59 8.73 22.79
C TYR A 422 -2.05 8.39 24.20
N GLU A 423 -1.15 9.22 24.74
CA GLU A 423 -0.67 9.07 26.13
C GLU A 423 -1.83 9.21 27.13
N ARG A 424 -2.68 10.23 26.98
CA ARG A 424 -3.90 10.39 27.77
C ARG A 424 -4.82 9.16 27.70
N LEU A 425 -5.05 8.60 26.51
CA LEU A 425 -5.86 7.39 26.34
C LEU A 425 -5.24 6.18 27.07
N LYS A 426 -3.90 6.04 27.01
CA LYS A 426 -3.18 5.00 27.72
C LYS A 426 -3.31 5.15 29.24
N GLU A 427 -3.22 6.36 29.77
CA GLU A 427 -3.44 6.66 31.19
C GLU A 427 -4.88 6.32 31.63
N GLU A 428 -5.86 6.41 30.74
CA GLU A 428 -7.24 5.96 30.95
C GLU A 428 -7.39 4.42 30.85
N GLY A 429 -6.31 3.68 30.59
CA GLY A 429 -6.31 2.22 30.50
C GLY A 429 -6.74 1.68 29.13
N ILE A 430 -6.72 2.51 28.08
CA ILE A 430 -6.98 2.07 26.69
C ILE A 430 -5.71 1.37 26.16
N ASP A 431 -5.89 0.19 25.57
CA ASP A 431 -4.85 -0.46 24.79
C ASP A 431 -4.67 0.27 23.46
N LEU A 432 -3.42 0.62 23.13
CA LEU A 432 -3.09 1.37 21.92
C LEU A 432 -2.59 0.47 20.77
N GLU A 433 -2.78 -0.84 20.85
CA GLU A 433 -2.44 -1.75 19.77
C GLU A 433 -3.19 -1.35 18.48
N GLY A 434 -2.45 -1.30 17.35
CA GLY A 434 -2.98 -0.91 16.06
C GLY A 434 -3.21 0.60 15.84
N PHE A 435 -2.94 1.45 16.84
CA PHE A 435 -3.01 2.91 16.67
C PHE A 435 -1.88 3.37 15.78
N ARG A 436 -2.20 4.25 14.80
CA ARG A 436 -1.22 4.76 13.85
C ARG A 436 -1.19 6.26 13.78
N ILE A 437 0.02 6.80 13.62
CA ILE A 437 0.24 8.14 13.09
C ILE A 437 0.63 7.97 11.62
N ILE A 438 -0.25 8.46 10.73
CA ILE A 438 -0.05 8.37 9.28
C ILE A 438 0.80 9.56 8.85
N HIS A 439 1.67 9.31 7.90
CA HIS A 439 2.77 10.13 7.42
C HIS A 439 3.92 10.22 8.43
N ALA A 440 3.66 10.62 9.70
CA ALA A 440 4.71 10.79 10.72
C ALA A 440 5.93 11.50 10.12
N GLN A 441 5.66 12.59 9.36
CA GLN A 441 6.59 13.04 8.33
C GLN A 441 7.74 13.86 8.90
N VAL A 442 7.46 14.75 9.86
CA VAL A 442 8.48 15.55 10.55
C VAL A 442 8.32 15.37 12.05
N ILE A 443 9.31 14.78 12.70
CA ILE A 443 9.27 14.38 14.10
C ILE A 443 10.38 15.09 14.88
N ARG A 444 10.07 15.61 16.07
CA ARG A 444 11.10 16.17 16.97
C ARG A 444 11.90 15.03 17.60
N SER A 445 13.18 15.25 17.85
CA SER A 445 14.08 14.24 18.47
C SER A 445 13.52 13.63 19.75
N GLN A 446 12.86 14.44 20.58
CA GLN A 446 12.25 14.02 21.85
C GLN A 446 11.00 13.15 21.68
N ASP A 447 10.37 13.14 20.50
CA ASP A 447 9.13 12.39 20.25
C ASP A 447 9.39 10.98 19.69
N PHE A 448 10.56 10.67 19.14
CA PHE A 448 10.88 9.33 18.63
C PHE A 448 10.69 8.21 19.69
N PRO A 449 11.20 8.32 20.93
CA PRO A 449 11.00 7.28 21.92
C PRO A 449 9.54 7.06 22.31
N ARG A 450 8.69 8.07 22.14
CA ARG A 450 7.27 8.03 22.53
C ARG A 450 6.46 7.04 21.68
N PHE A 451 6.80 6.87 20.41
CA PHE A 451 6.13 5.89 19.55
C PHE A 451 6.23 4.48 20.17
N LYS A 452 7.44 4.05 20.53
CA LYS A 452 7.63 2.74 21.18
C LYS A 452 6.99 2.67 22.55
N ALA A 453 7.17 3.71 23.37
CA ALA A 453 6.62 3.74 24.73
C ALA A 453 5.09 3.64 24.75
N LEU A 454 4.43 4.18 23.73
CA LEU A 454 2.99 4.15 23.54
C LEU A 454 2.50 2.97 22.68
N ASN A 455 3.39 2.17 22.10
CA ASN A 455 3.08 1.12 21.12
C ASN A 455 2.33 1.67 19.87
N VAL A 456 2.69 2.89 19.44
CA VAL A 456 2.08 3.55 18.27
C VAL A 456 2.89 3.23 17.02
N ILE A 457 2.20 2.87 15.96
CA ILE A 457 2.78 2.54 14.65
C ILE A 457 3.02 3.83 13.88
N ALA A 458 4.19 3.96 13.26
CA ALA A 458 4.49 5.00 12.28
C ALA A 458 4.18 4.47 10.87
N GLU A 459 3.09 4.94 10.26
CA GLU A 459 2.75 4.64 8.86
C GLU A 459 3.33 5.74 7.97
N VAL A 460 4.33 5.42 7.16
CA VAL A 460 5.09 6.40 6.38
C VAL A 460 4.96 6.19 4.88
N ASN A 461 5.27 7.24 4.12
CA ASN A 461 5.14 7.27 2.67
C ASN A 461 6.51 7.58 2.04
N PRO A 462 7.40 6.58 1.86
CA PRO A 462 8.78 6.82 1.47
C PRO A 462 8.95 7.57 0.16
N TYR A 463 8.09 7.31 -0.83
CA TYR A 463 8.21 7.95 -2.14
C TYR A 463 7.98 9.47 -2.11
N HIS A 464 7.32 10.00 -1.07
CA HIS A 464 7.19 11.45 -0.87
C HIS A 464 8.54 12.16 -0.71
N ILE A 465 9.59 11.45 -0.25
CA ILE A 465 10.96 12.00 -0.17
C ILE A 465 11.40 12.55 -1.52
N SER A 466 11.15 11.79 -2.60
CA SER A 466 11.56 12.15 -3.96
C SER A 466 10.96 13.49 -4.44
N ASP A 467 9.81 13.87 -3.90
CA ASP A 467 9.18 15.15 -4.19
C ASP A 467 9.61 16.23 -3.20
N ASP A 468 9.56 15.94 -1.91
CA ASP A 468 9.70 16.92 -0.84
C ASP A 468 11.15 17.39 -0.66
N MET A 469 12.16 16.55 -0.91
CA MET A 469 13.58 16.93 -0.74
C MET A 469 13.99 18.15 -1.57
N ARG A 470 13.28 18.44 -2.66
CA ARG A 470 13.57 19.55 -3.58
C ARG A 470 13.32 20.94 -2.96
N TRP A 471 12.41 21.01 -1.99
CA TRP A 471 11.93 22.29 -1.46
C TRP A 471 11.76 22.32 0.06
N MET A 472 11.90 21.18 0.74
CA MET A 472 11.56 21.08 2.15
C MET A 472 12.51 21.88 3.03
N GLU A 473 13.83 21.89 2.71
CA GLU A 473 14.81 22.69 3.48
C GLU A 473 14.58 24.21 3.34
N GLU A 474 14.06 24.69 2.21
CA GLU A 474 13.65 26.09 2.05
C GLU A 474 12.47 26.44 2.97
N ARG A 475 11.56 25.48 3.17
CA ARG A 475 10.32 25.70 3.95
C ARG A 475 10.51 25.60 5.45
N ILE A 476 11.33 24.69 5.92
CA ILE A 476 11.44 24.42 7.36
C ILE A 476 12.89 24.46 7.87
N GLY A 477 13.86 24.69 7.00
CA GLY A 477 15.28 24.75 7.35
C GLY A 477 15.91 23.38 7.58
N HIS A 478 17.22 23.31 7.40
CA HIS A 478 18.01 22.08 7.49
C HIS A 478 17.81 21.32 8.83
N GLU A 479 17.83 22.04 9.96
CA GLU A 479 17.74 21.40 11.29
C GLU A 479 16.39 20.67 11.52
N ARG A 480 15.28 21.22 11.03
CA ARG A 480 13.98 20.53 11.11
C ARG A 480 13.90 19.35 10.15
N CYS A 481 14.58 19.43 9.01
CA CYS A 481 14.62 18.33 8.05
C CYS A 481 15.36 17.09 8.56
N LYS A 482 16.22 17.18 9.59
CA LYS A 482 16.82 16.01 10.26
C LYS A 482 15.77 15.07 10.87
N GLY A 483 14.60 15.58 11.23
CA GLY A 483 13.46 14.80 11.71
C GLY A 483 12.46 14.41 10.62
N ALA A 484 12.75 14.75 9.35
CA ALA A 484 11.86 14.49 8.23
C ALA A 484 12.15 13.11 7.62
N TYR A 485 11.08 12.31 7.44
CA TYR A 485 11.23 10.95 6.90
C TYR A 485 12.32 10.16 7.63
N ALA A 486 12.36 10.29 8.94
CA ALA A 486 13.44 9.78 9.79
C ALA A 486 13.24 8.29 10.12
N PHE A 487 13.23 7.44 9.09
CA PHE A 487 12.90 6.02 9.20
C PHE A 487 13.87 5.26 10.09
N LYS A 488 15.18 5.50 9.92
CA LYS A 488 16.20 4.86 10.76
C LYS A 488 16.05 5.27 12.22
N SER A 489 15.79 6.54 12.50
CA SER A 489 15.55 7.02 13.86
C SER A 489 14.31 6.37 14.49
N LEU A 490 13.23 6.15 13.74
CA LEU A 490 12.05 5.42 14.21
C LEU A 490 12.40 3.95 14.56
N LEU A 491 13.07 3.24 13.66
CA LEU A 491 13.49 1.84 13.85
C LEU A 491 14.46 1.71 15.04
N ASP A 492 15.46 2.59 15.16
CA ASP A 492 16.44 2.56 16.25
C ASP A 492 15.80 2.81 17.62
N ASN A 493 14.67 3.49 17.67
CA ASN A 493 13.85 3.65 18.87
C ASN A 493 12.84 2.50 19.07
N GLY A 494 12.87 1.45 18.22
CA GLY A 494 12.02 0.26 18.33
C GLY A 494 10.57 0.48 17.89
N THR A 495 10.30 1.51 17.08
CA THR A 495 8.98 1.80 16.51
C THR A 495 8.68 0.83 15.38
N ILE A 496 7.45 0.32 15.34
CA ILE A 496 6.96 -0.45 14.18
C ILE A 496 6.70 0.54 13.04
N LEU A 497 7.39 0.30 11.93
CA LEU A 497 7.28 1.10 10.71
C LEU A 497 6.42 0.36 9.69
N THR A 498 5.42 1.02 9.09
CA THR A 498 4.62 0.49 8.00
C THR A 498 4.67 1.41 6.79
N PHE A 499 4.65 0.82 5.59
CA PHE A 499 4.69 1.57 4.34
C PHE A 499 3.31 1.68 3.70
N GLY A 500 3.00 2.88 3.21
CA GLY A 500 1.90 3.16 2.32
C GLY A 500 2.34 4.09 1.20
N SER A 501 1.80 3.92 0.01
CA SER A 501 2.17 4.75 -1.15
C SER A 501 1.52 6.13 -1.14
N ASP A 502 0.39 6.27 -0.46
CA ASP A 502 -0.54 7.41 -0.61
C ASP A 502 -1.00 7.61 -2.07
N TRP A 503 -0.97 6.49 -2.85
CA TRP A 503 -1.33 6.51 -4.27
C TRP A 503 -2.73 7.11 -4.49
N PRO A 504 -2.90 8.05 -5.42
CA PRO A 504 -1.99 8.48 -6.47
C PRO A 504 -1.07 9.65 -6.10
N GLY A 505 -0.90 9.97 -4.83
CA GLY A 505 -0.12 11.10 -4.35
C GLY A 505 -0.92 12.39 -4.23
N THR A 506 -0.26 13.53 -4.35
CA THR A 506 -0.87 14.85 -4.25
C THR A 506 -1.74 15.16 -5.49
N SER A 507 -2.52 16.27 -5.41
CA SER A 507 -3.34 16.71 -6.55
C SER A 507 -2.53 17.17 -7.77
N ALA A 508 -1.25 17.44 -7.58
CA ALA A 508 -0.37 17.97 -8.63
C ALA A 508 0.63 16.94 -9.17
N ALA A 509 0.73 15.76 -8.54
CA ALA A 509 1.59 14.67 -8.98
C ALA A 509 0.84 13.35 -8.96
N LEU A 510 1.05 12.52 -9.97
CA LEU A 510 0.60 11.13 -10.01
C LEU A 510 1.80 10.26 -9.73
N TYR A 511 1.90 9.76 -8.49
CA TYR A 511 2.96 8.83 -8.13
C TYR A 511 2.77 7.50 -8.86
N ARG A 512 3.87 6.90 -9.26
CA ARG A 512 3.84 5.59 -9.91
C ARG A 512 3.50 4.53 -8.87
N MET A 513 2.49 3.70 -9.19
CA MET A 513 2.11 2.58 -8.35
C MET A 513 3.06 1.41 -8.61
N HIS A 514 4.14 1.31 -7.83
CA HIS A 514 5.02 0.14 -7.81
C HIS A 514 5.90 0.17 -6.56
N PRO A 515 5.98 -0.95 -5.80
CA PRO A 515 6.74 -1.02 -4.53
C PRO A 515 8.21 -0.62 -4.64
N LYS A 516 8.84 -0.89 -5.80
CA LYS A 516 10.25 -0.54 -6.03
C LYS A 516 10.56 0.92 -5.78
N TYR A 517 9.62 1.83 -6.06
CA TYR A 517 9.86 3.27 -5.84
C TYR A 517 9.85 3.63 -4.35
N LEU A 518 9.01 2.96 -3.54
CA LEU A 518 8.99 3.18 -2.11
C LEU A 518 10.21 2.57 -1.43
N ILE A 519 10.56 1.34 -1.82
CA ILE A 519 11.77 0.66 -1.32
C ILE A 519 13.01 1.48 -1.68
N TYR A 520 13.15 1.88 -2.95
CA TYR A 520 14.28 2.71 -3.40
C TYR A 520 14.38 4.02 -2.63
N ALA A 521 13.27 4.75 -2.49
CA ALA A 521 13.25 6.03 -1.76
C ALA A 521 13.65 5.88 -0.29
N ALA A 522 13.28 4.77 0.36
CA ALA A 522 13.66 4.50 1.74
C ALA A 522 15.12 4.08 1.90
N VAL A 523 15.66 3.31 0.95
CA VAL A 523 16.99 2.71 0.98
C VAL A 523 18.05 3.67 0.43
N ALA A 524 17.82 4.24 -0.76
CA ALA A 524 18.77 5.13 -1.42
C ALA A 524 18.60 6.61 -1.00
N ARG A 525 17.38 7.02 -0.62
CA ARG A 525 17.01 8.42 -0.30
C ARG A 525 17.33 9.39 -1.43
N LYS A 526 17.05 8.94 -2.65
CA LYS A 526 17.30 9.65 -3.90
C LYS A 526 15.99 9.78 -4.69
N THR A 527 15.96 10.74 -5.61
CA THR A 527 14.92 10.75 -6.65
C THR A 527 15.10 9.56 -7.59
N VAL A 528 14.10 9.28 -8.43
CA VAL A 528 14.20 8.23 -9.46
C VAL A 528 15.30 8.49 -10.52
N LYS A 529 15.91 9.66 -10.54
CA LYS A 529 17.09 9.99 -11.36
C LYS A 529 18.42 9.82 -10.62
N GLY A 530 18.39 9.31 -9.40
CA GLY A 530 19.61 9.04 -8.62
C GLY A 530 20.19 10.27 -7.91
N THR A 531 19.40 11.35 -7.71
CA THR A 531 19.89 12.58 -7.06
C THR A 531 19.20 12.84 -5.72
N PRO A 532 19.89 13.46 -4.74
CA PRO A 532 21.35 13.74 -4.72
C PRO A 532 22.17 12.44 -4.66
N GLU A 533 23.42 12.46 -5.15
CA GLU A 533 24.27 11.26 -5.27
C GLU A 533 24.47 10.53 -3.95
N GLU A 534 24.68 11.26 -2.86
CA GLU A 534 24.86 10.72 -1.51
C GLU A 534 23.53 10.38 -0.81
N GLY A 535 22.39 10.68 -1.43
CA GLY A 535 21.08 10.61 -0.79
C GLY A 535 20.77 11.79 0.13
N TRP A 536 19.49 12.14 0.29
CA TRP A 536 19.03 13.20 1.18
C TRP A 536 18.94 12.70 2.62
N PHE A 537 19.71 13.26 3.55
CA PHE A 537 19.88 12.77 4.93
C PHE A 537 20.17 11.24 4.94
N PRO A 538 21.34 10.82 4.40
CA PRO A 538 21.66 9.40 4.19
C PRO A 538 21.74 8.58 5.47
N GLU A 539 21.92 9.22 6.63
CA GLU A 539 21.88 8.58 7.95
C GLU A 539 20.48 8.02 8.31
N GLN A 540 19.45 8.41 7.56
CA GLN A 540 18.08 7.92 7.73
C GLN A 540 17.73 6.77 6.76
N ARG A 541 18.70 6.22 6.03
CA ARG A 541 18.54 5.02 5.21
C ARG A 541 18.20 3.81 6.06
N ILE A 542 17.37 2.95 5.51
CA ILE A 542 17.07 1.64 6.08
C ILE A 542 17.48 0.54 5.09
N SER A 543 17.57 -0.71 5.54
CA SER A 543 17.88 -1.83 4.65
C SER A 543 16.68 -2.22 3.77
N VAL A 544 16.96 -2.99 2.72
CA VAL A 544 15.90 -3.53 1.84
C VAL A 544 14.99 -4.47 2.61
N GLU A 545 15.55 -5.29 3.50
CA GLU A 545 14.79 -6.21 4.35
C GLU A 545 13.88 -5.46 5.33
N GLU A 546 14.35 -4.35 5.93
CA GLU A 546 13.54 -3.48 6.78
C GLU A 546 12.38 -2.86 5.97
N ALA A 547 12.65 -2.43 4.74
CA ALA A 547 11.63 -1.89 3.82
C ALA A 547 10.60 -2.98 3.41
N ILE A 548 11.05 -4.21 3.09
CA ILE A 548 10.16 -5.33 2.77
C ILE A 548 9.28 -5.66 3.98
N LYS A 549 9.84 -5.76 5.19
CA LYS A 549 9.06 -6.00 6.41
C LYS A 549 8.01 -4.92 6.64
N ALA A 550 8.37 -3.65 6.42
CA ALA A 550 7.43 -2.53 6.54
C ALA A 550 6.28 -2.60 5.52
N TYR A 551 6.51 -3.26 4.39
CA TYR A 551 5.55 -3.39 3.31
C TYR A 551 4.81 -4.75 3.29
N THR A 552 5.11 -5.65 4.24
CA THR A 552 4.50 -6.99 4.35
C THR A 552 4.01 -7.26 5.77
N ILE A 553 4.83 -7.91 6.61
CA ILE A 553 4.45 -8.38 7.95
C ILE A 553 4.03 -7.22 8.88
N ASN A 554 4.67 -6.06 8.81
CA ASN A 554 4.31 -4.95 9.68
C ASN A 554 2.95 -4.35 9.30
N ASN A 555 2.60 -4.31 8.00
CA ASN A 555 1.24 -3.90 7.56
C ASN A 555 0.19 -4.95 7.96
N ALA A 556 0.53 -6.25 7.92
CA ALA A 556 -0.34 -7.30 8.41
C ALA A 556 -0.56 -7.17 9.93
N TYR A 557 0.50 -6.97 10.72
CA TYR A 557 0.42 -6.68 12.16
C TYR A 557 -0.47 -5.47 12.44
N ALA A 558 -0.26 -4.39 11.69
CA ALA A 558 -1.04 -3.17 11.85
C ALA A 558 -2.52 -3.33 11.47
N ALA A 559 -2.89 -4.41 10.77
CA ALA A 559 -4.25 -4.83 10.47
C ALA A 559 -4.76 -5.95 11.40
N PHE A 560 -3.97 -6.40 12.39
CA PHE A 560 -4.26 -7.53 13.28
C PHE A 560 -4.38 -8.87 12.53
N GLU A 561 -3.52 -9.09 11.54
CA GLU A 561 -3.57 -10.24 10.62
C GLU A 561 -2.20 -10.89 10.36
N ASP A 562 -1.20 -10.59 11.18
CA ASP A 562 0.15 -11.13 11.05
C ASP A 562 0.24 -12.63 11.39
N ASP A 563 -0.75 -13.20 12.05
CA ASP A 563 -0.92 -14.63 12.26
C ASP A 563 -1.41 -15.38 11.01
N ILE A 564 -1.98 -14.67 10.03
CA ILE A 564 -2.59 -15.26 8.83
C ILE A 564 -1.96 -14.84 7.51
N ARG A 565 -1.14 -13.77 7.48
CA ARG A 565 -0.45 -13.26 6.28
C ARG A 565 0.77 -12.40 6.62
N GLY A 566 1.46 -11.88 5.61
CA GLY A 566 2.59 -10.94 5.74
C GLY A 566 3.95 -11.62 5.81
N SER A 567 3.99 -12.95 5.94
CA SER A 567 5.18 -13.79 5.81
C SER A 567 4.81 -15.09 5.09
N LEU A 568 5.82 -15.81 4.56
CA LEU A 568 5.62 -17.09 3.89
C LEU A 568 5.87 -18.23 4.89
N GLU A 569 4.87 -18.49 5.73
CA GLU A 569 4.87 -19.53 6.75
C GLU A 569 3.79 -20.56 6.51
N VAL A 570 4.03 -21.81 6.93
CA VAL A 570 3.03 -22.88 6.83
C VAL A 570 1.74 -22.49 7.56
N GLY A 571 0.63 -22.61 6.87
CA GLY A 571 -0.71 -22.29 7.39
C GLY A 571 -1.18 -20.86 7.14
N LYS A 572 -0.30 -19.93 6.77
CA LYS A 572 -0.67 -18.58 6.32
C LYS A 572 -1.23 -18.58 4.90
N LEU A 573 -1.88 -17.50 4.52
CA LEU A 573 -2.43 -17.32 3.18
C LEU A 573 -1.33 -17.31 2.13
N ALA A 574 -1.59 -17.95 1.00
CA ALA A 574 -0.70 -17.96 -0.14
C ALA A 574 -0.85 -16.69 -1.00
N ASP A 575 -0.57 -15.55 -0.37
CA ASP A 575 -0.46 -14.23 -0.99
C ASP A 575 1.03 -13.99 -1.25
N ILE A 576 1.44 -13.94 -2.54
CA ILE A 576 2.86 -14.01 -2.94
C ILE A 576 3.13 -13.02 -4.05
N THR A 577 4.27 -12.32 -3.97
CA THR A 577 4.79 -11.45 -5.04
C THR A 577 6.13 -11.99 -5.52
N VAL A 578 6.31 -12.04 -6.84
CA VAL A 578 7.54 -12.53 -7.48
C VAL A 578 8.14 -11.45 -8.35
N PHE A 579 9.41 -11.11 -8.09
CA PHE A 579 10.21 -10.16 -8.89
C PHE A 579 11.20 -10.91 -9.80
N ASP A 580 11.62 -10.26 -10.88
CA ASP A 580 12.60 -10.78 -11.83
C ASP A 580 14.02 -10.85 -11.25
N ARG A 581 14.30 -10.15 -10.15
CA ARG A 581 15.63 -10.07 -9.51
C ARG A 581 15.52 -9.94 -7.99
N ASN A 582 16.55 -10.38 -7.27
CA ASN A 582 16.61 -10.28 -5.81
C ASN A 582 16.92 -8.84 -5.38
N LEU A 583 15.93 -8.17 -4.81
CA LEU A 583 16.02 -6.77 -4.37
C LEU A 583 17.05 -6.56 -3.24
N ILE A 584 17.35 -7.62 -2.47
CA ILE A 584 18.29 -7.56 -1.33
C ILE A 584 19.74 -7.61 -1.82
N GLU A 585 20.01 -8.34 -2.93
CA GLU A 585 21.36 -8.60 -3.41
C GLU A 585 21.86 -7.63 -4.49
N ILE A 586 20.92 -6.95 -5.18
CA ILE A 586 21.28 -6.00 -6.25
C ILE A 586 21.73 -4.64 -5.68
N PRO A 587 22.54 -3.86 -6.43
CA PRO A 587 22.83 -2.47 -6.08
C PRO A 587 21.53 -1.65 -5.90
N GLU A 588 21.54 -0.68 -4.97
CA GLU A 588 20.37 0.15 -4.66
C GLU A 588 19.73 0.78 -5.91
N ASP A 589 20.54 1.34 -6.82
CA ASP A 589 20.04 2.00 -8.03
C ASP A 589 19.40 1.02 -9.04
N ASP A 590 19.75 -0.29 -8.97
CA ASP A 590 19.12 -1.34 -9.78
C ASP A 590 17.73 -1.76 -9.29
N ILE A 591 17.34 -1.37 -8.09
CA ILE A 591 15.96 -1.59 -7.56
C ILE A 591 14.93 -0.98 -8.51
N LEU A 592 15.22 0.18 -9.10
CA LEU A 592 14.33 0.85 -10.05
C LEU A 592 14.10 0.03 -11.35
N ASN A 593 14.98 -0.91 -11.66
CA ASN A 593 14.88 -1.79 -12.82
C ASN A 593 14.14 -3.10 -12.53
N ALA A 594 13.78 -3.37 -11.27
CA ALA A 594 13.05 -4.58 -10.90
C ALA A 594 11.62 -4.56 -11.44
N GLU A 595 11.13 -5.73 -11.87
CA GLU A 595 9.80 -5.91 -12.42
C GLU A 595 9.07 -7.07 -11.74
N VAL A 596 7.77 -6.92 -11.51
CA VAL A 596 6.94 -8.00 -10.99
C VAL A 596 6.66 -9.01 -12.11
N CYS A 597 6.92 -10.30 -11.83
CA CYS A 597 6.66 -11.40 -12.74
C CYS A 597 5.33 -12.10 -12.45
N TYR A 598 5.02 -12.29 -11.16
CA TYR A 598 3.77 -12.90 -10.72
C TYR A 598 3.24 -12.21 -9.47
N THR A 599 1.90 -12.17 -9.39
CA THR A 599 1.17 -11.83 -8.17
C THR A 599 0.15 -12.92 -7.90
N PHE A 600 0.22 -13.52 -6.71
CA PHE A 600 -0.73 -14.54 -6.28
C PHE A 600 -1.53 -14.03 -5.08
N ILE A 601 -2.83 -14.32 -5.08
CA ILE A 601 -3.73 -14.12 -3.92
C ILE A 601 -4.51 -15.40 -3.71
N ASP A 602 -4.53 -15.92 -2.48
CA ASP A 602 -5.12 -17.22 -2.15
C ASP A 602 -4.56 -18.35 -3.05
N GLY A 603 -3.26 -18.30 -3.40
CA GLY A 603 -2.61 -19.27 -4.28
C GLY A 603 -3.03 -19.19 -5.76
N LYS A 604 -3.85 -18.21 -6.13
CA LYS A 604 -4.31 -17.99 -7.51
C LYS A 604 -3.52 -16.86 -8.15
N ILE A 605 -3.12 -17.04 -9.40
CA ILE A 605 -2.48 -15.98 -10.18
C ILE A 605 -3.50 -14.91 -10.51
N VAL A 606 -3.24 -13.67 -10.05
CA VAL A 606 -3.99 -12.47 -10.43
C VAL A 606 -3.24 -11.62 -11.46
N PHE A 607 -1.92 -11.82 -11.56
CA PHE A 607 -1.07 -11.24 -12.58
C PHE A 607 0.09 -12.18 -12.95
N GLU A 608 0.37 -12.29 -14.24
CA GLU A 608 1.52 -12.98 -14.82
C GLU A 608 2.07 -12.12 -15.97
N LYS A 609 3.32 -11.70 -15.85
CA LYS A 609 4.00 -10.93 -16.88
C LYS A 609 4.29 -11.85 -18.08
N LYS A 610 3.78 -11.46 -19.26
CA LYS A 610 3.97 -12.18 -20.52
C LYS A 610 5.30 -11.84 -21.19
#